data_905efedac33492080fa03f28ad649112
#
_entry.id   905efedac33492080fa03f28ad649112
#
_cell.length_a   1.000
_cell.length_b   1.000
_cell.length_c   1.000
_cell.angle_alpha   90.00
_cell.angle_beta   90.00
_cell.angle_gamma   90.00
#
_symmetry.space_group_name_H-M   'P 1'
#
loop_
_entity.id
_entity.type
_entity.pdbx_description
1 polymer ?
#
loop_
_entity_poly.entity_id
_entity_poly.type
_entity_poly.pdbx_seq_one_letter_code
_entity_poly.pdbx_strand_id
1 'polypeptide(L)'
;MKHLMKLEIKKYKLTKYIKGIFIATVCIIAFITVSLIDSMTDPKQTKDTYDSIIRMLNLLVTGTFVIFSSVLTAKYIIGEYKDRTILLMFTYPIKREKIILTKLAMVCSFTGISIANSYALCVVYVTIAEAIFDVTASTITLELIIYGIKEMIISVILGSVLSLFPYIIGMTKKSVSIPIIIGSLVAFMQTPIMGRNPALTDAFLKIAILLIIALLGVKLTLINKINELDCSVN
;
A
#
# COMPACT_ATOMS: atom_id res chain seq x y z
N MET A 1 -6.60 7.26 -20.91
CA MET A 1 -6.14 6.55 -19.71
C MET A 1 -7.16 5.56 -19.16
N LYS A 2 -8.41 5.96 -18.87
CA LYS A 2 -9.43 5.05 -18.32
C LYS A 2 -9.67 3.77 -19.15
N HIS A 3 -9.70 3.86 -20.47
CA HIS A 3 -9.90 2.71 -21.34
C HIS A 3 -8.71 1.72 -21.29
N LEU A 4 -7.47 2.23 -21.32
CA LEU A 4 -6.25 1.42 -21.19
C LEU A 4 -6.20 0.71 -19.82
N MET A 5 -6.54 1.42 -18.74
CA MET A 5 -6.58 0.85 -17.39
C MET A 5 -7.61 -0.29 -17.29
N LYS A 6 -8.79 -0.14 -17.91
CA LYS A 6 -9.81 -1.18 -17.95
C LYS A 6 -9.35 -2.44 -18.71
N LEU A 7 -8.63 -2.26 -19.81
CA LEU A 7 -8.04 -3.38 -20.58
C LEU A 7 -6.96 -4.10 -19.78
N GLU A 8 -6.08 -3.36 -19.08
CA GLU A 8 -5.04 -3.93 -18.25
C GLU A 8 -5.62 -4.72 -17.06
N ILE A 9 -6.64 -4.18 -16.37
CA ILE A 9 -7.35 -4.88 -15.30
C ILE A 9 -7.93 -6.21 -15.79
N LYS A 10 -8.53 -6.23 -16.99
CA LYS A 10 -9.10 -7.42 -17.61
C LYS A 10 -8.01 -8.42 -18.04
N LYS A 11 -6.91 -7.93 -18.60
CA LYS A 11 -5.75 -8.74 -19.04
C LYS A 11 -5.15 -9.53 -17.86
N TYR A 12 -4.94 -8.87 -16.73
CA TYR A 12 -4.27 -9.46 -15.57
C TYR A 12 -5.20 -10.19 -14.60
N LYS A 13 -6.52 -10.21 -14.89
CA LYS A 13 -7.52 -10.86 -14.02
C LYS A 13 -7.30 -10.48 -12.54
N LEU A 14 -7.18 -9.17 -12.26
CA LEU A 14 -6.93 -8.65 -10.91
C LEU A 14 -7.95 -9.16 -9.88
N THR A 15 -9.12 -9.60 -10.34
CA THR A 15 -10.11 -10.27 -9.50
C THR A 15 -9.59 -11.50 -8.75
N LYS A 16 -8.55 -12.18 -9.28
CA LYS A 16 -7.91 -13.30 -8.57
C LYS A 16 -7.20 -12.84 -7.28
N TYR A 17 -6.73 -11.60 -7.25
CA TYR A 17 -6.05 -11.05 -6.08
C TYR A 17 -6.99 -10.57 -4.99
N ILE A 18 -8.30 -10.44 -5.28
CA ILE A 18 -9.32 -10.11 -4.27
C ILE A 18 -9.35 -11.20 -3.18
N LYS A 19 -9.19 -12.48 -3.56
CA LYS A 19 -9.06 -13.57 -2.58
C LYS A 19 -7.84 -13.38 -1.66
N GLY A 20 -6.72 -12.92 -2.21
CA GLY A 20 -5.51 -12.63 -1.44
C GLY A 20 -5.71 -11.47 -0.46
N ILE A 21 -6.42 -10.41 -0.88
CA ILE A 21 -6.80 -9.28 -0.01
C ILE A 21 -7.64 -9.78 1.16
N PHE A 22 -8.65 -10.61 0.88
CA PHE A 22 -9.54 -11.15 1.91
C PHE A 22 -8.77 -12.00 2.92
N ILE A 23 -7.91 -12.92 2.45
CA ILE A 23 -7.07 -13.76 3.32
C ILE A 23 -6.14 -12.88 4.17
N ALA A 24 -5.48 -11.89 3.58
CA ALA A 24 -4.61 -10.97 4.30
C ALA A 24 -5.38 -10.20 5.39
N THR A 25 -6.59 -9.72 5.08
CA THR A 25 -7.45 -9.03 6.04
C THR A 25 -7.85 -9.94 7.20
N VAL A 26 -8.22 -11.19 6.92
CA VAL A 26 -8.53 -12.18 7.96
C VAL A 26 -7.33 -12.47 8.86
N CYS A 27 -6.12 -12.60 8.28
CA CYS A 27 -4.89 -12.77 9.06
C CYS A 27 -4.61 -11.55 9.97
N ILE A 28 -4.84 -10.33 9.47
CA ILE A 28 -4.67 -9.11 10.28
C ILE A 28 -5.68 -9.11 11.43
N ILE A 29 -6.95 -9.43 11.18
CA ILE A 29 -7.99 -9.53 12.21
C ILE A 29 -7.60 -10.57 13.25
N ALA A 30 -7.14 -11.75 12.85
CA ALA A 30 -6.70 -12.79 13.76
C ALA A 30 -5.53 -12.32 14.65
N PHE A 31 -4.56 -11.59 14.07
CA PHE A 31 -3.44 -11.04 14.82
C PHE A 31 -3.89 -10.00 15.85
N ILE A 32 -4.81 -9.09 15.48
CA ILE A 32 -5.40 -8.11 16.39
C ILE A 32 -6.16 -8.83 17.52
N THR A 33 -6.93 -9.88 17.20
CA THR A 33 -7.67 -10.65 18.21
C THR A 33 -6.74 -11.25 19.25
N VAL A 34 -5.61 -11.84 18.83
CA VAL A 34 -4.60 -12.38 19.75
C VAL A 34 -4.04 -11.28 20.64
N SER A 35 -3.72 -10.11 20.09
CA SER A 35 -3.22 -8.97 20.85
C SER A 35 -4.25 -8.46 21.88
N LEU A 36 -5.54 -8.42 21.52
CA LEU A 36 -6.61 -8.03 22.42
C LEU A 36 -6.80 -9.03 23.57
N ILE A 37 -6.73 -10.33 23.31
CA ILE A 37 -6.83 -11.39 24.33
C ILE A 37 -5.64 -11.30 25.29
N ASP A 38 -4.43 -11.06 24.78
CA ASP A 38 -3.22 -10.93 25.59
C ASP A 38 -3.34 -9.74 26.55
N SER A 39 -3.82 -8.61 26.08
CA SER A 39 -4.05 -7.40 26.91
C SER A 39 -5.13 -7.60 27.98
N MET A 40 -6.07 -8.53 27.80
CA MET A 40 -7.10 -8.87 28.79
C MET A 40 -6.62 -9.87 29.81
N THR A 41 -5.67 -10.75 29.46
CA THR A 41 -5.25 -11.89 30.30
C THR A 41 -4.13 -11.51 31.27
N ASP A 42 -3.30 -10.52 30.94
CA ASP A 42 -2.18 -10.12 31.79
C ASP A 42 -2.57 -8.99 32.75
N PRO A 43 -2.73 -9.27 34.09
CA PRO A 43 -3.17 -8.27 35.07
C PRO A 43 -2.14 -7.16 35.33
N LYS A 44 -0.94 -7.26 34.78
CA LYS A 44 0.12 -6.23 34.85
C LYS A 44 0.12 -5.26 33.68
N GLN A 45 -0.56 -5.59 32.59
CA GLN A 45 -0.71 -4.68 31.45
C GLN A 45 -1.96 -3.81 31.65
N THR A 46 -1.78 -2.50 31.51
CA THR A 46 -2.93 -1.59 31.37
C THR A 46 -3.64 -1.91 30.06
N LYS A 47 -4.99 -2.00 30.09
CA LYS A 47 -5.79 -2.18 28.88
C LYS A 47 -5.30 -1.24 27.78
N ASP A 48 -5.14 -1.75 26.59
CA ASP A 48 -4.72 -0.95 25.44
C ASP A 48 -5.71 0.18 25.18
N THR A 49 -5.19 1.38 24.97
CA THR A 49 -6.02 2.50 24.58
C THR A 49 -6.44 2.30 23.11
N TYR A 50 -7.69 2.64 22.77
CA TYR A 50 -8.22 2.56 21.42
C TYR A 50 -7.25 3.18 20.37
N ASP A 51 -6.60 4.27 20.73
CA ASP A 51 -5.58 4.96 19.93
C ASP A 51 -4.36 4.06 19.62
N SER A 52 -3.94 3.21 20.55
CA SER A 52 -2.84 2.25 20.35
C SER A 52 -3.23 1.14 19.38
N ILE A 53 -4.47 0.66 19.48
CA ILE A 53 -5.02 -0.36 18.60
C ILE A 53 -5.13 0.19 17.16
N ILE A 54 -5.63 1.41 17.00
CA ILE A 54 -5.72 2.08 15.68
C ILE A 54 -4.34 2.24 15.05
N ARG A 55 -3.31 2.62 15.82
CA ARG A 55 -1.94 2.73 15.31
C ARG A 55 -1.36 1.39 14.87
N MET A 56 -1.56 0.34 15.68
CA MET A 56 -1.14 -1.01 15.34
C MET A 56 -1.85 -1.51 14.07
N LEU A 57 -3.15 -1.30 13.97
CA LEU A 57 -3.96 -1.62 12.80
C LEU A 57 -3.42 -0.89 11.56
N ASN A 58 -3.10 0.39 11.68
CA ASN A 58 -2.56 1.22 10.62
C ASN A 58 -1.23 0.67 10.08
N LEU A 59 -0.33 0.28 10.98
CA LEU A 59 0.95 -0.33 10.65
C LEU A 59 0.76 -1.67 9.91
N LEU A 60 -0.07 -2.54 10.44
CA LEU A 60 -0.30 -3.87 9.87
C LEU A 60 -0.96 -3.80 8.50
N VAL A 61 -2.02 -3.00 8.35
CA VAL A 61 -2.75 -2.87 7.08
C VAL A 61 -1.86 -2.24 6.03
N THR A 62 -1.28 -1.05 6.30
CA THR A 62 -0.44 -0.37 5.31
C THR A 62 0.78 -1.19 4.94
N GLY A 63 1.47 -1.79 5.93
CA GLY A 63 2.65 -2.62 5.69
C GLY A 63 2.34 -3.82 4.80
N THR A 64 1.30 -4.57 5.14
CA THR A 64 0.89 -5.75 4.35
C THR A 64 0.55 -5.38 2.91
N PHE A 65 -0.20 -4.31 2.68
CA PHE A 65 -0.60 -3.93 1.33
C PHE A 65 0.50 -3.22 0.52
N VAL A 66 1.47 -2.58 1.17
CA VAL A 66 2.69 -2.11 0.49
C VAL A 66 3.54 -3.28 0.01
N ILE A 67 3.70 -4.34 0.81
CA ILE A 67 4.37 -5.56 0.36
C ILE A 67 3.59 -6.21 -0.78
N PHE A 68 2.27 -6.29 -0.68
CA PHE A 68 1.43 -6.86 -1.73
C PHE A 68 1.54 -6.07 -3.04
N SER A 69 1.55 -4.73 -2.99
CA SER A 69 1.74 -3.88 -4.16
C SER A 69 3.10 -4.06 -4.81
N SER A 70 4.14 -4.34 -4.00
CA SER A 70 5.49 -4.61 -4.53
C SER A 70 5.55 -5.91 -5.34
N VAL A 71 4.80 -6.93 -4.93
CA VAL A 71 4.64 -8.18 -5.68
C VAL A 71 3.91 -7.94 -7.01
N LEU A 72 2.85 -7.11 -7.00
CA LEU A 72 2.14 -6.73 -8.23
C LEU A 72 3.06 -5.96 -9.18
N THR A 73 3.83 -5.00 -8.66
CA THR A 73 4.81 -4.23 -9.44
C THR A 73 5.88 -5.13 -10.03
N ALA A 74 6.43 -6.06 -9.24
CA ALA A 74 7.41 -7.03 -9.69
C ALA A 74 6.88 -7.88 -10.84
N LYS A 75 5.65 -8.37 -10.73
CA LYS A 75 5.05 -9.28 -11.71
C LYS A 75 4.56 -8.55 -12.96
N TYR A 76 3.84 -7.43 -12.81
CA TYR A 76 3.12 -6.79 -13.92
C TYR A 76 3.88 -5.68 -14.62
N ILE A 77 4.90 -5.13 -13.97
CA ILE A 77 5.71 -4.10 -14.58
C ILE A 77 7.08 -4.67 -14.92
N ILE A 78 7.83 -5.11 -13.91
CA ILE A 78 9.23 -5.50 -14.12
C ILE A 78 9.35 -6.86 -14.83
N GLY A 79 8.45 -7.81 -14.55
CA GLY A 79 8.40 -9.10 -15.25
C GLY A 79 8.23 -8.92 -16.75
N GLU A 80 7.33 -8.07 -17.21
CA GLU A 80 7.12 -7.81 -18.63
C GLU A 80 8.34 -7.15 -19.31
N TYR A 81 9.11 -6.33 -18.57
CA TYR A 81 10.36 -5.78 -19.06
C TYR A 81 11.44 -6.88 -19.21
N LYS A 82 11.54 -7.78 -18.22
CA LYS A 82 12.50 -8.88 -18.24
C LYS A 82 12.21 -9.86 -19.38
N ASP A 83 10.94 -10.20 -19.55
CA ASP A 83 10.50 -11.18 -20.57
C ASP A 83 10.38 -10.57 -21.99
N ARG A 84 10.80 -9.32 -22.15
CA ARG A 84 10.71 -8.54 -23.42
C ARG A 84 9.31 -8.44 -24.04
N THR A 85 8.28 -8.89 -23.34
CA THR A 85 6.87 -8.83 -23.80
C THR A 85 6.37 -7.40 -23.94
N ILE A 86 7.01 -6.45 -23.25
CA ILE A 86 6.70 -5.04 -23.38
C ILE A 86 7.02 -4.49 -24.79
N LEU A 87 7.97 -5.11 -25.52
CA LEU A 87 8.30 -4.72 -26.89
C LEU A 87 7.11 -4.92 -27.84
N LEU A 88 6.31 -5.97 -27.63
CA LEU A 88 5.09 -6.20 -28.40
C LEU A 88 4.03 -5.12 -28.13
N MET A 89 4.02 -4.51 -26.94
CA MET A 89 3.11 -3.38 -26.64
C MET A 89 3.55 -2.08 -27.33
N PHE A 90 4.83 -1.95 -27.65
CA PHE A 90 5.38 -0.78 -28.33
C PHE A 90 5.13 -0.76 -29.83
N THR A 91 4.60 -1.84 -30.42
CA THR A 91 4.12 -1.85 -31.81
C THR A 91 2.80 -1.08 -31.97
N TYR A 92 2.08 -0.81 -30.89
CA TYR A 92 0.88 0.04 -30.94
C TYR A 92 1.26 1.53 -30.99
N PRO A 93 0.48 2.38 -31.67
CA PRO A 93 0.74 3.82 -31.81
C PRO A 93 0.39 4.60 -30.51
N ILE A 94 0.91 4.16 -29.37
CA ILE A 94 0.68 4.76 -28.06
C ILE A 94 2.04 5.12 -27.44
N LYS A 95 2.15 6.34 -26.89
CA LYS A 95 3.38 6.77 -26.20
C LYS A 95 3.76 5.80 -25.08
N ARG A 96 5.00 5.32 -25.09
CA ARG A 96 5.57 4.34 -24.11
C ARG A 96 5.37 4.78 -22.68
N GLU A 97 5.58 6.06 -22.37
CA GLU A 97 5.34 6.65 -21.05
C GLU A 97 3.91 6.42 -20.55
N LYS A 98 2.93 6.56 -21.44
CA LYS A 98 1.51 6.45 -21.11
C LYS A 98 1.13 5.03 -20.69
N ILE A 99 1.79 4.02 -21.27
CA ILE A 99 1.57 2.61 -20.91
C ILE A 99 2.08 2.36 -19.48
N ILE A 100 3.31 2.80 -19.17
CA ILE A 100 3.93 2.60 -17.86
C ILE A 100 3.15 3.34 -16.77
N LEU A 101 2.81 4.61 -17.03
CA LEU A 101 2.01 5.41 -16.08
C LEU A 101 0.63 4.79 -15.83
N THR A 102 0.00 4.18 -16.85
CA THR A 102 -1.28 3.48 -16.67
C THR A 102 -1.13 2.27 -15.75
N LYS A 103 -0.05 1.50 -15.89
CA LYS A 103 0.24 0.36 -15.01
C LYS A 103 0.53 0.78 -13.57
N LEU A 104 1.32 1.84 -13.40
CA LEU A 104 1.57 2.41 -12.07
C LEU A 104 0.28 2.91 -11.42
N ALA A 105 -0.54 3.67 -12.15
CA ALA A 105 -1.84 4.13 -11.67
C ALA A 105 -2.76 2.97 -11.28
N MET A 106 -2.72 1.85 -12.04
CA MET A 106 -3.46 0.64 -11.71
C MET A 106 -3.00 0.03 -10.38
N VAL A 107 -1.69 -0.12 -10.16
CA VAL A 107 -1.16 -0.66 -8.91
C VAL A 107 -1.50 0.25 -7.73
N CYS A 108 -1.27 1.57 -7.86
CA CYS A 108 -1.60 2.55 -6.81
C CYS A 108 -3.09 2.53 -6.44
N SER A 109 -3.98 2.54 -7.44
CA SER A 109 -5.43 2.51 -7.21
C SER A 109 -5.85 1.20 -6.54
N PHE A 110 -5.31 0.07 -6.98
CA PHE A 110 -5.59 -1.22 -6.39
C PHE A 110 -5.13 -1.29 -4.93
N THR A 111 -3.93 -0.79 -4.63
CA THR A 111 -3.39 -0.73 -3.27
C THR A 111 -4.24 0.17 -2.37
N GLY A 112 -4.59 1.37 -2.83
CA GLY A 112 -5.42 2.31 -2.07
C GLY A 112 -6.80 1.73 -1.74
N ILE A 113 -7.47 1.10 -2.71
CA ILE A 113 -8.77 0.45 -2.51
C ILE A 113 -8.65 -0.72 -1.53
N SER A 114 -7.58 -1.51 -1.64
CA SER A 114 -7.32 -2.65 -0.75
C SER A 114 -7.10 -2.20 0.70
N ILE A 115 -6.32 -1.14 0.91
CA ILE A 115 -6.09 -0.55 2.24
C ILE A 115 -7.41 -0.02 2.81
N ALA A 116 -8.17 0.76 2.03
CA ALA A 116 -9.43 1.34 2.49
C ALA A 116 -10.43 0.26 2.93
N ASN A 117 -10.60 -0.78 2.10
CA ASN A 117 -11.53 -1.88 2.39
C ASN A 117 -11.09 -2.69 3.63
N SER A 118 -9.81 -3.06 3.71
CA SER A 118 -9.29 -3.84 4.85
C SER A 118 -9.30 -3.03 6.14
N TYR A 119 -8.95 -1.76 6.08
CA TYR A 119 -8.98 -0.86 7.23
C TYR A 119 -10.41 -0.70 7.78
N ALA A 120 -11.38 -0.46 6.88
CA ALA A 120 -12.78 -0.35 7.26
C ALA A 120 -13.30 -1.63 7.95
N LEU A 121 -12.99 -2.81 7.40
CA LEU A 121 -13.37 -4.09 8.01
C LEU A 121 -12.74 -4.30 9.39
N CYS A 122 -11.46 -3.95 9.55
CA CYS A 122 -10.76 -4.07 10.82
C CYS A 122 -11.32 -3.11 11.88
N VAL A 123 -11.62 -1.85 11.50
CA VAL A 123 -12.24 -0.88 12.43
C VAL A 123 -13.63 -1.37 12.87
N VAL A 124 -14.45 -1.85 11.95
CA VAL A 124 -15.76 -2.43 12.28
C VAL A 124 -15.61 -3.61 13.23
N TYR A 125 -14.62 -4.48 12.98
CA TYR A 125 -14.34 -5.60 13.89
C TYR A 125 -13.96 -5.13 15.30
N VAL A 126 -13.04 -4.17 15.44
CA VAL A 126 -12.60 -3.65 16.73
C VAL A 126 -13.75 -2.97 17.47
N THR A 127 -14.60 -2.19 16.76
CA THR A 127 -15.76 -1.55 17.39
C THR A 127 -16.80 -2.55 17.89
N ILE A 128 -17.02 -3.64 17.16
CA ILE A 128 -17.90 -4.74 17.62
C ILE A 128 -17.31 -5.48 18.81
N ALA A 129 -16.00 -5.77 18.78
CA ALA A 129 -15.31 -6.44 19.88
C ALA A 129 -15.37 -5.60 21.16
N GLU A 130 -15.20 -4.29 21.05
CA GLU A 130 -15.34 -3.37 22.17
C GLU A 130 -16.75 -3.36 22.76
N ALA A 131 -17.77 -3.31 21.91
CA ALA A 131 -19.17 -3.30 22.35
C ALA A 131 -19.61 -4.57 23.09
N ILE A 132 -18.93 -5.71 22.85
CA ILE A 132 -19.28 -7.01 23.45
C ILE A 132 -18.43 -7.31 24.69
N PHE A 133 -17.13 -6.97 24.66
CA PHE A 133 -16.14 -7.47 25.62
C PHE A 133 -15.49 -6.39 26.51
N ASP A 134 -15.80 -5.09 26.32
CA ASP A 134 -15.14 -3.99 27.05
C ASP A 134 -13.60 -4.11 27.03
N VAL A 135 -13.02 -4.29 25.87
CA VAL A 135 -11.62 -4.67 25.67
C VAL A 135 -10.68 -3.50 25.91
N THR A 136 -11.13 -2.27 25.62
CA THR A 136 -10.28 -1.08 25.70
C THR A 136 -10.47 -0.32 27.02
N ALA A 137 -9.49 0.51 27.37
CA ALA A 137 -9.56 1.35 28.57
C ALA A 137 -10.43 2.60 28.37
N SER A 138 -10.93 2.85 27.16
CA SER A 138 -11.68 4.06 26.79
C SER A 138 -13.02 3.69 26.15
N THR A 139 -14.10 4.31 26.61
CA THR A 139 -15.41 4.19 25.97
C THR A 139 -15.40 4.78 24.56
N ILE A 140 -16.08 4.11 23.62
CA ILE A 140 -16.19 4.59 22.23
C ILE A 140 -16.93 5.92 22.21
N THR A 141 -16.20 6.99 21.93
CA THR A 141 -16.73 8.33 21.73
C THR A 141 -16.77 8.66 20.24
N LEU A 142 -17.68 9.53 19.83
CA LEU A 142 -17.76 9.98 18.42
C LEU A 142 -16.41 10.55 17.93
N GLU A 143 -15.66 11.19 18.79
CA GLU A 143 -14.32 11.71 18.49
C GLU A 143 -13.33 10.61 18.09
N LEU A 144 -13.39 9.43 18.73
CA LEU A 144 -12.54 8.28 18.41
C LEU A 144 -12.88 7.66 17.04
N ILE A 145 -14.16 7.65 16.67
CA ILE A 145 -14.58 7.20 15.34
C ILE A 145 -14.06 8.16 14.26
N ILE A 146 -14.17 9.46 14.50
CA ILE A 146 -13.65 10.49 13.57
C ILE A 146 -12.12 10.35 13.45
N TYR A 147 -11.41 10.06 14.55
CA TYR A 147 -9.99 9.81 14.53
C TYR A 147 -9.64 8.58 13.67
N GLY A 148 -10.35 7.47 13.82
CA GLY A 148 -10.16 6.27 12.99
C GLY A 148 -10.38 6.53 11.50
N ILE A 149 -11.37 7.35 11.13
CA ILE A 149 -11.62 7.73 9.73
C ILE A 149 -10.47 8.60 9.17
N LYS A 150 -9.97 9.54 9.97
CA LYS A 150 -8.82 10.38 9.59
C LYS A 150 -7.57 9.52 9.35
N GLU A 151 -7.27 8.60 10.26
CA GLU A 151 -6.15 7.67 10.13
C GLU A 151 -6.31 6.75 8.91
N MET A 152 -7.52 6.31 8.58
CA MET A 152 -7.80 5.55 7.36
C MET A 152 -7.43 6.34 6.10
N ILE A 153 -7.83 7.60 6.01
CA ILE A 153 -7.52 8.45 4.85
C ILE A 153 -6.02 8.65 4.71
N ILE A 154 -5.33 8.94 5.82
CA ILE A 154 -3.87 9.10 5.85
C ILE A 154 -3.19 7.81 5.37
N SER A 155 -3.62 6.65 5.86
CA SER A 155 -3.08 5.33 5.49
C SER A 155 -3.27 5.01 4.02
N VAL A 156 -4.43 5.32 3.45
CA VAL A 156 -4.72 5.10 2.03
C VAL A 156 -3.79 5.95 1.16
N ILE A 157 -3.62 7.23 1.50
CA ILE A 157 -2.74 8.13 0.76
C ILE A 157 -1.28 7.68 0.91
N LEU A 158 -0.82 7.46 2.15
CA LEU A 158 0.54 7.03 2.43
C LEU A 158 0.88 5.72 1.75
N GLY A 159 0.04 4.69 1.87
CA GLY A 159 0.26 3.38 1.25
C GLY A 159 0.28 3.45 -0.28
N SER A 160 -0.57 4.29 -0.89
CA SER A 160 -0.55 4.53 -2.33
C SER A 160 0.75 5.18 -2.80
N VAL A 161 1.28 6.14 -2.04
CA VAL A 161 2.58 6.78 -2.33
C VAL A 161 3.73 5.79 -2.14
N LEU A 162 3.73 5.05 -1.03
CA LEU A 162 4.76 4.06 -0.74
C LEU A 162 4.81 2.93 -1.77
N SER A 163 3.69 2.60 -2.41
CA SER A 163 3.62 1.59 -3.47
C SER A 163 4.43 1.94 -4.73
N LEU A 164 4.84 3.21 -4.90
CA LEU A 164 5.66 3.66 -6.04
C LEU A 164 7.15 3.34 -5.86
N PHE A 165 7.66 3.25 -4.63
CA PHE A 165 9.08 3.05 -4.37
C PHE A 165 9.63 1.71 -4.92
N PRO A 166 8.93 0.57 -4.77
CA PRO A 166 9.34 -0.69 -5.36
C PRO A 166 9.53 -0.64 -6.87
N TYR A 167 8.72 0.17 -7.57
CA TYR A 167 8.87 0.39 -9.00
C TYR A 167 10.17 1.14 -9.34
N ILE A 168 10.43 2.24 -8.64
CA ILE A 168 11.59 3.12 -8.92
C ILE A 168 12.90 2.32 -8.84
N ILE A 169 13.08 1.58 -7.75
CA ILE A 169 14.31 0.84 -7.51
C ILE A 169 14.34 -0.47 -8.34
N GLY A 170 13.21 -1.13 -8.50
CA GLY A 170 13.11 -2.36 -9.28
C GLY A 170 13.44 -2.18 -10.77
N MET A 171 13.03 -1.04 -11.35
CA MET A 171 13.32 -0.72 -12.75
C MET A 171 14.80 -0.45 -13.01
N THR A 172 15.52 0.14 -12.05
CA THR A 172 16.96 0.40 -12.21
C THR A 172 17.80 -0.89 -12.26
N LYS A 173 17.39 -1.92 -11.52
CA LYS A 173 18.11 -3.19 -11.40
C LYS A 173 17.60 -4.31 -12.32
N LYS A 174 16.52 -4.08 -13.08
CA LYS A 174 15.91 -5.07 -14.02
C LYS A 174 15.65 -6.47 -13.40
N SER A 175 15.41 -6.55 -12.09
CA SER A 175 15.22 -7.80 -11.36
C SER A 175 13.84 -7.84 -10.69
N VAL A 176 13.13 -8.96 -10.84
CA VAL A 176 11.79 -9.19 -10.29
C VAL A 176 11.81 -9.31 -8.76
N SER A 177 12.91 -9.79 -8.19
CA SER A 177 13.03 -9.99 -6.73
C SER A 177 13.26 -8.68 -5.96
N ILE A 178 13.91 -7.70 -6.57
CA ILE A 178 14.29 -6.45 -5.91
C ILE A 178 13.08 -5.62 -5.44
N PRO A 179 12.00 -5.43 -6.23
CA PRO A 179 10.81 -4.72 -5.75
C PRO A 179 10.22 -5.31 -4.49
N ILE A 180 10.23 -6.65 -4.37
CA ILE A 180 9.66 -7.34 -3.20
C ILE A 180 10.49 -7.03 -1.95
N ILE A 181 11.83 -7.08 -2.07
CA ILE A 181 12.74 -6.73 -0.98
C ILE A 181 12.57 -5.26 -0.59
N ILE A 182 12.48 -4.36 -1.56
CA ILE A 182 12.28 -2.93 -1.30
C ILE A 182 10.90 -2.68 -0.68
N GLY A 183 9.85 -3.35 -1.16
CA GLY A 183 8.51 -3.23 -0.59
C GLY A 183 8.46 -3.66 0.88
N SER A 184 9.14 -4.75 1.25
CA SER A 184 9.25 -5.18 2.64
C SER A 184 10.04 -4.18 3.48
N LEU A 185 11.16 -3.66 2.98
CA LEU A 185 11.95 -2.66 3.68
C LEU A 185 11.17 -1.36 3.89
N VAL A 186 10.47 -0.87 2.86
CA VAL A 186 9.60 0.32 2.95
C VAL A 186 8.47 0.11 3.95
N ALA A 187 7.87 -1.10 4.01
CA ALA A 187 6.85 -1.43 4.98
C ALA A 187 7.35 -1.34 6.43
N PHE A 188 8.59 -1.77 6.71
CA PHE A 188 9.21 -1.61 8.02
C PHE A 188 9.60 -0.16 8.35
N MET A 189 9.98 0.62 7.35
CA MET A 189 10.37 2.03 7.53
C MET A 189 9.18 2.98 7.75
N GLN A 190 7.93 2.51 7.59
CA GLN A 190 6.75 3.38 7.76
C GLN A 190 6.51 3.80 9.22
N THR A 191 6.98 3.01 10.21
CA THR A 191 6.78 3.29 11.64
C THR A 191 7.32 4.66 12.07
N PRO A 192 8.54 5.09 11.69
CA PRO A 192 9.06 6.41 12.02
C PRO A 192 8.29 7.54 11.33
N ILE A 193 7.69 7.25 10.15
CA ILE A 193 6.96 8.25 9.36
C ILE A 193 5.64 8.61 10.05
N MET A 194 4.97 7.62 10.65
CA MET A 194 3.69 7.84 11.31
C MET A 194 3.81 8.50 12.69
N GLY A 195 4.95 8.37 13.41
CA GLY A 195 5.19 9.05 14.69
C GLY A 195 4.18 8.68 15.80
N ARG A 196 4.45 9.14 17.00
CA ARG A 196 3.64 8.77 18.19
C ARG A 196 2.36 9.61 18.35
N ASN A 197 2.28 10.80 17.80
CA ASN A 197 1.10 11.67 17.64
C ASN A 197 1.48 12.80 16.65
N PRO A 198 1.54 12.54 15.36
CA PRO A 198 1.81 13.61 14.42
C PRO A 198 0.63 14.57 14.42
N ALA A 199 0.90 15.86 14.60
CA ALA A 199 -0.08 16.84 14.21
C ALA A 199 -0.49 16.56 12.76
N LEU A 200 -1.76 16.70 12.42
CA LEU A 200 -2.25 16.41 11.04
C LEU A 200 -1.38 17.12 9.99
N THR A 201 -0.94 18.33 10.28
CA THR A 201 -0.02 19.11 9.44
C THR A 201 1.30 18.39 9.16
N ASP A 202 1.88 17.74 10.17
CA ASP A 202 3.16 17.03 10.03
C ASP A 202 3.02 15.75 9.21
N ALA A 203 1.89 15.04 9.36
CA ALA A 203 1.59 13.87 8.57
C ALA A 203 1.43 14.22 7.09
N PHE A 204 0.65 15.26 6.77
CA PHE A 204 0.47 15.73 5.40
C PHE A 204 1.77 16.26 4.79
N LEU A 205 2.59 16.96 5.55
CA LEU A 205 3.89 17.47 5.08
C LEU A 205 4.84 16.32 4.73
N LYS A 206 4.92 15.29 5.58
CA LYS A 206 5.73 14.09 5.30
C LYS A 206 5.23 13.34 4.06
N ILE A 207 3.92 13.15 3.92
CA ILE A 207 3.32 12.52 2.74
C ILE A 207 3.59 13.34 1.47
N ALA A 208 3.49 14.67 1.54
CA ALA A 208 3.78 15.54 0.41
C ALA A 208 5.25 15.44 -0.05
N ILE A 209 6.19 15.41 0.89
CA ILE A 209 7.61 15.22 0.59
C ILE A 209 7.84 13.85 -0.07
N LEU A 210 7.28 12.77 0.49
CA LEU A 210 7.39 11.43 -0.08
C LEU A 210 6.77 11.34 -1.48
N LEU A 211 5.65 12.01 -1.71
CA LEU A 211 5.00 12.06 -3.01
C LEU A 211 5.88 12.78 -4.04
N ILE A 212 6.49 13.91 -3.68
CA ILE A 212 7.41 14.63 -4.56
C ILE A 212 8.60 13.74 -4.92
N ILE A 213 9.23 13.09 -3.94
CA ILE A 213 10.35 12.17 -4.14
C ILE A 213 9.93 11.01 -5.06
N ALA A 214 8.76 10.42 -4.82
CA ALA A 214 8.24 9.32 -5.63
C ALA A 214 7.97 9.76 -7.07
N LEU A 215 7.34 10.92 -7.29
CA LEU A 215 7.06 11.44 -8.62
C LEU A 215 8.35 11.78 -9.40
N LEU A 216 9.32 12.41 -8.73
CA LEU A 216 10.64 12.67 -9.32
C LEU A 216 11.35 11.36 -9.69
N GLY A 217 11.35 10.39 -8.80
CA GLY A 217 11.93 9.06 -9.05
C GLY A 217 11.26 8.34 -10.22
N VAL A 218 9.95 8.36 -10.32
CA VAL A 218 9.21 7.79 -11.46
C VAL A 218 9.58 8.52 -12.75
N LYS A 219 9.64 9.85 -12.76
CA LYS A 219 10.00 10.62 -13.94
C LYS A 219 11.42 10.32 -14.41
N LEU A 220 12.39 10.27 -13.50
CA LEU A 220 13.78 9.95 -13.83
C LEU A 220 13.93 8.53 -14.38
N THR A 221 13.26 7.55 -13.78
CA THR A 221 13.30 6.17 -14.28
C THR A 221 12.65 6.03 -15.66
N LEU A 222 11.58 6.78 -15.93
CA LEU A 222 10.93 6.80 -17.25
C LEU A 222 11.86 7.38 -18.31
N ILE A 223 12.47 8.55 -18.06
CA ILE A 223 13.38 9.21 -19.00
C ILE A 223 14.58 8.31 -19.31
N ASN A 224 15.26 7.78 -18.30
CA ASN A 224 16.42 6.92 -18.48
C ASN A 224 16.07 5.66 -19.27
N LYS A 225 14.88 5.10 -19.05
CA LYS A 225 14.46 3.87 -19.71
C LYS A 225 14.07 4.09 -21.17
N ILE A 226 13.47 5.23 -21.50
CA ILE A 226 13.15 5.59 -22.88
C ILE A 226 14.44 5.81 -23.67
N ASN A 227 15.41 6.51 -23.08
CA ASN A 227 16.70 6.74 -23.72
C ASN A 227 17.48 5.43 -23.97
N GLU A 228 17.48 4.47 -23.02
CA GLU A 228 18.09 3.16 -23.23
C GLU A 228 17.47 2.38 -24.40
N LEU A 229 16.15 2.47 -24.57
CA LEU A 229 15.45 1.76 -25.66
C LEU A 229 15.68 2.43 -27.03
N ASP A 230 15.81 3.73 -27.08
CA ASP A 230 16.10 4.45 -28.32
C ASP A 230 17.55 4.22 -28.79
N CYS A 231 18.52 4.05 -27.84
CA CYS A 231 19.89 3.67 -28.18
C CYS A 231 20.04 2.20 -28.61
N SER A 232 19.10 1.33 -28.30
CA SER A 232 19.14 -0.09 -28.69
C SER A 232 18.49 -0.40 -30.03
N VAL A 233 17.87 0.59 -30.66
CA VAL A 233 17.19 0.48 -31.97
C VAL A 233 18.04 1.08 -33.11
N ASN A 234 19.07 1.88 -32.79
CA ASN A 234 20.09 2.35 -33.69
C ASN A 234 21.34 1.44 -33.62
#